data_9e4b0a1d062c5fc02f4feb046d91bd55
#
_entry.id   9e4b0a1d062c5fc02f4feb046d91bd55
#
_cell.length_a   1.000
_cell.length_b   1.000
_cell.length_c   1.000
_cell.angle_alpha   90.00
_cell.angle_beta   90.00
_cell.angle_gamma   90.00
#
_symmetry.space_group_name_H-M   'P 1'
#
loop_
_entity.id
_entity.type
_entity.pdbx_description
1 polymer ?
#
loop_
_entity_poly.entity_id
_entity_poly.type
_entity_poly.pdbx_seq_one_letter_code
_entity_poly.pdbx_strand_id
1 'polypeptide(L)'
;MISKLYSRIAFANTLTRRSFAASSKIFSSSEEAVKDIKDGNTLLVGGFGISGCPENLIRAIRKQGQKDLTVISNNCGIEDVGLGLLLKNKQIKRMIASYVGENKDFEQ
;
A
#
# COMPACT_ATOMS: atom_id res chain seq x y z
N MET A 1 56.16 -21.03 17.02
CA MET A 1 55.77 -20.01 16.02
C MET A 1 54.45 -20.30 15.30
N ILE A 2 53.76 -21.37 15.63
CA ILE A 2 52.48 -21.78 14.99
C ILE A 2 51.24 -21.40 15.82
N SER A 3 51.43 -21.02 17.10
CA SER A 3 50.32 -20.67 17.99
C SER A 3 49.71 -19.24 17.77
N LYS A 4 50.36 -18.40 17.00
CA LYS A 4 49.90 -17.04 16.70
C LYS A 4 49.05 -16.92 15.43
N LEU A 5 48.93 -17.97 14.64
CA LEU A 5 48.14 -17.94 13.41
C LEU A 5 46.69 -18.40 13.60
N TYR A 6 46.39 -19.13 14.68
CA TYR A 6 45.03 -19.60 14.93
C TYR A 6 44.12 -18.61 15.65
N SER A 7 44.66 -17.54 16.19
CA SER A 7 43.84 -16.51 16.86
C SER A 7 43.25 -15.45 15.94
N ARG A 8 43.49 -15.54 14.64
CA ARG A 8 43.01 -14.55 13.67
C ARG A 8 41.92 -15.04 12.69
N ILE A 9 41.50 -16.29 12.81
CA ILE A 9 40.43 -16.88 11.96
C ILE A 9 39.10 -17.02 12.73
N ALA A 10 39.07 -16.65 13.98
CA ALA A 10 37.81 -16.53 14.73
C ALA A 10 37.15 -15.20 14.54
N PHE A 11 37.23 -14.62 13.33
CA PHE A 11 36.59 -13.35 13.05
C PHE A 11 35.59 -13.44 11.91
N ALA A 12 34.44 -13.02 12.25
CA ALA A 12 33.37 -12.61 11.33
C ALA A 12 32.54 -13.73 10.72
N ASN A 13 31.88 -14.51 11.53
CA ASN A 13 30.53 -14.89 11.24
C ASN A 13 29.58 -14.18 12.20
N THR A 14 29.70 -12.90 12.29
CA THR A 14 28.54 -12.08 12.66
C THR A 14 27.59 -12.13 11.48
N LEU A 15 26.88 -13.25 11.36
CA LEU A 15 25.61 -13.28 10.68
C LEU A 15 24.82 -12.16 11.34
N THR A 16 24.79 -11.03 10.68
CA THR A 16 23.78 -10.01 10.92
C THR A 16 22.47 -10.72 10.67
N ARG A 17 21.93 -11.36 11.70
CA ARG A 17 20.53 -11.71 11.72
C ARG A 17 19.85 -10.38 11.52
N ARG A 18 19.47 -10.07 10.28
CA ARG A 18 18.41 -9.11 10.03
C ARG A 18 17.24 -9.68 10.81
N SER A 19 17.10 -9.17 12.01
CA SER A 19 15.88 -9.31 12.76
C SER A 19 14.84 -8.67 11.87
N PHE A 20 14.10 -9.49 11.12
CA PHE A 20 12.78 -9.09 10.69
C PHE A 20 12.00 -8.95 11.99
N ALA A 21 12.11 -7.77 12.61
CA ALA A 21 11.12 -7.37 13.56
C ALA A 21 9.81 -7.50 12.79
N ALA A 22 9.03 -8.50 13.12
CA ALA A 22 7.69 -8.65 12.61
C ALA A 22 6.95 -7.42 13.11
N SER A 23 6.95 -6.36 12.32
CA SER A 23 6.11 -5.21 12.60
C SER A 23 4.70 -5.75 12.65
N SER A 24 4.01 -5.51 13.74
CA SER A 24 2.62 -5.91 13.87
C SER A 24 1.86 -5.39 12.66
N LYS A 25 1.15 -6.27 11.96
CA LYS A 25 0.25 -5.88 10.87
C LYS A 25 -1.11 -5.39 11.38
N ILE A 26 -1.24 -5.26 12.69
CA ILE A 26 -2.45 -4.81 13.37
C ILE A 26 -2.25 -3.36 13.75
N PHE A 27 -3.16 -2.51 13.31
CA PHE A 27 -3.18 -1.08 13.59
C PHE A 27 -4.43 -0.74 14.41
N SER A 28 -4.34 0.31 15.22
CA SER A 28 -5.44 0.75 16.07
C SER A 28 -6.53 1.49 15.28
N SER A 29 -6.17 2.07 14.13
CA SER A 29 -7.10 2.80 13.27
C SER A 29 -6.73 2.68 11.80
N SER A 30 -7.67 2.98 10.92
CA SER A 30 -7.45 3.05 9.48
C SER A 30 -6.49 4.17 9.09
N GLU A 31 -6.55 5.29 9.80
CA GLU A 31 -5.64 6.43 9.58
C GLU A 31 -4.19 6.06 9.89
N GLU A 32 -3.97 5.32 10.96
CA GLU A 32 -2.65 4.82 11.31
C GLU A 32 -2.15 3.80 10.27
N ALA A 33 -3.02 2.91 9.81
CA ALA A 33 -2.68 1.88 8.85
C ALA A 33 -2.24 2.43 7.48
N VAL A 34 -2.74 3.60 7.07
CA VAL A 34 -2.41 4.22 5.78
C VAL A 34 -1.35 5.32 5.86
N LYS A 35 -0.81 5.56 7.04
CA LYS A 35 0.15 6.65 7.30
C LYS A 35 1.42 6.58 6.45
N ASP A 36 1.82 5.38 6.07
CA ASP A 36 3.02 5.15 5.26
C ASP A 36 2.80 5.38 3.76
N ILE A 37 1.55 5.56 3.32
CA ILE A 37 1.23 5.84 1.93
C ILE A 37 1.65 7.27 1.61
N LYS A 38 2.42 7.43 0.53
CA LYS A 38 2.94 8.70 0.04
C LYS A 38 2.41 8.98 -1.36
N ASP A 39 2.56 10.23 -1.79
CA ASP A 39 2.28 10.63 -3.16
C ASP A 39 3.04 9.74 -4.15
N GLY A 40 2.40 9.37 -5.25
CA GLY A 40 2.97 8.53 -6.28
C GLY A 40 3.01 7.03 -5.95
N ASN A 41 2.58 6.60 -4.77
CA ASN A 41 2.58 5.18 -4.44
C ASN A 41 1.63 4.36 -5.32
N THR A 42 1.97 3.07 -5.46
CA THR A 42 1.11 2.09 -6.12
C THR A 42 0.36 1.28 -5.07
N LEU A 43 -0.96 1.25 -5.19
CA LEU A 43 -1.86 0.55 -4.29
C LEU A 43 -2.53 -0.62 -5.01
N LEU A 44 -2.48 -1.80 -4.39
CA LEU A 44 -3.28 -2.95 -4.81
C LEU A 44 -4.51 -3.03 -3.92
N VAL A 45 -5.68 -2.84 -4.49
CA VAL A 45 -6.94 -2.71 -3.76
C VAL A 45 -7.87 -3.85 -4.15
N GLY A 46 -8.28 -4.65 -3.17
CA GLY A 46 -9.26 -5.71 -3.35
C GLY A 46 -10.67 -5.15 -3.52
N GLY A 47 -11.56 -6.01 -3.99
CA GLY A 47 -12.98 -5.74 -4.16
C GLY A 47 -13.49 -6.15 -5.54
N PHE A 48 -14.79 -6.44 -5.60
CA PHE A 48 -15.52 -6.72 -6.83
C PHE A 48 -16.83 -5.92 -6.79
N GLY A 49 -16.96 -4.95 -7.65
CA GLY A 49 -18.00 -3.94 -7.49
C GLY A 49 -17.76 -3.17 -6.18
N ILE A 50 -18.72 -3.23 -5.30
CA ILE A 50 -18.62 -2.69 -3.92
C ILE A 50 -18.30 -3.75 -2.88
N SER A 51 -18.37 -5.03 -3.26
CA SER A 51 -18.17 -6.15 -2.32
C SER A 51 -16.70 -6.33 -2.01
N GLY A 52 -16.35 -6.37 -0.72
CA GLY A 52 -14.99 -6.59 -0.26
C GLY A 52 -14.04 -5.40 -0.41
N CYS A 53 -14.54 -4.22 -0.76
CA CYS A 53 -13.73 -3.00 -0.79
C CYS A 53 -13.31 -2.58 0.62
N PRO A 54 -12.06 -2.17 0.83
CA PRO A 54 -11.57 -1.69 2.12
C PRO A 54 -11.99 -0.23 2.37
N GLU A 55 -13.28 0.02 2.54
CA GLU A 55 -13.90 1.34 2.62
C GLU A 55 -13.25 2.27 3.66
N ASN A 56 -12.94 1.76 4.85
CA ASN A 56 -12.36 2.57 5.90
C ASN A 56 -10.94 3.04 5.53
N LEU A 57 -10.13 2.18 4.90
CA LEU A 57 -8.80 2.55 4.42
C LEU A 57 -8.89 3.56 3.27
N ILE A 58 -9.82 3.38 2.35
CA ILE A 58 -10.05 4.30 1.24
C ILE A 58 -10.44 5.69 1.77
N ARG A 59 -11.35 5.75 2.75
CA ARG A 59 -11.74 7.02 3.39
C ARG A 59 -10.56 7.67 4.12
N ALA A 60 -9.72 6.87 4.78
CA ALA A 60 -8.52 7.39 5.44
C ALA A 60 -7.53 7.98 4.43
N ILE A 61 -7.26 7.31 3.30
CA ILE A 61 -6.44 7.84 2.20
C ILE A 61 -7.03 9.13 1.64
N ARG A 62 -8.35 9.17 1.43
CA ARG A 62 -9.03 10.39 0.99
C ARG A 62 -8.79 11.56 1.95
N LYS A 63 -8.91 11.32 3.25
CA LYS A 63 -8.72 12.31 4.30
C LYS A 63 -7.28 12.80 4.39
N GLN A 64 -6.29 11.91 4.20
CA GLN A 64 -4.88 12.28 4.19
C GLN A 64 -4.47 13.08 2.96
N GLY A 65 -5.17 12.89 1.83
CA GLY A 65 -5.01 13.72 0.64
C GLY A 65 -3.80 13.40 -0.24
N GLN A 66 -3.23 12.19 -0.14
CA GLN A 66 -2.16 11.76 -1.05
C GLN A 66 -2.60 11.85 -2.51
N LYS A 67 -1.65 12.23 -3.37
CA LYS A 67 -1.88 12.48 -4.79
C LYS A 67 -1.04 11.57 -5.68
N ASP A 68 -1.34 11.62 -6.96
CA ASP A 68 -0.60 10.89 -8.00
C ASP A 68 -0.54 9.38 -7.78
N LEU A 69 -1.53 8.81 -7.10
CA LEU A 69 -1.59 7.40 -6.81
C LEU A 69 -1.81 6.56 -8.08
N THR A 70 -1.13 5.43 -8.17
CA THR A 70 -1.45 4.37 -9.13
C THR A 70 -2.25 3.30 -8.39
N VAL A 71 -3.45 2.99 -8.87
CA VAL A 71 -4.30 1.99 -8.24
C VAL A 71 -4.52 0.81 -9.17
N ILE A 72 -4.32 -0.39 -8.65
CA ILE A 72 -4.56 -1.66 -9.32
C ILE A 72 -5.69 -2.36 -8.59
N SER A 73 -6.80 -2.59 -9.27
CA SER A 73 -7.99 -3.22 -8.70
C SER A 73 -8.79 -3.98 -9.76
N ASN A 74 -9.77 -4.76 -9.35
CA ASN A 74 -10.68 -5.43 -10.29
C ASN A 74 -11.52 -4.41 -11.08
N ASN A 75 -12.04 -3.38 -10.40
CA ASN A 75 -12.77 -2.29 -11.02
C ASN A 75 -12.40 -0.93 -10.40
N CYS A 76 -12.92 0.14 -10.95
CA CYS A 76 -12.64 1.51 -10.50
C CYS A 76 -13.61 2.01 -9.41
N GLY A 77 -14.46 1.15 -8.85
CA GLY A 77 -15.52 1.56 -7.93
C GLY A 77 -16.68 2.25 -8.65
N ILE A 78 -17.66 2.65 -7.87
CA ILE A 78 -18.79 3.47 -8.33
C ILE A 78 -18.66 4.88 -7.79
N GLU A 79 -19.44 5.85 -8.29
CA GLU A 79 -19.23 7.29 -8.08
C GLU A 79 -18.98 7.63 -6.62
N ASP A 80 -19.67 7.44 -5.65
CA ASP A 80 -19.46 7.91 -4.27
C ASP A 80 -19.05 6.79 -3.29
N VAL A 81 -18.59 5.63 -3.78
CA VAL A 81 -18.27 4.45 -2.96
C VAL A 81 -16.96 3.83 -3.44
N GLY A 82 -16.20 3.29 -2.49
CA GLY A 82 -14.94 2.63 -2.79
C GLY A 82 -13.93 3.57 -3.46
N LEU A 83 -13.26 3.09 -4.49
CA LEU A 83 -12.24 3.87 -5.22
C LEU A 83 -12.79 5.10 -5.94
N GLY A 84 -14.12 5.16 -6.21
CA GLY A 84 -14.77 6.34 -6.75
C GLY A 84 -14.55 7.60 -5.91
N LEU A 85 -14.45 7.45 -4.58
CA LEU A 85 -14.11 8.55 -3.68
C LEU A 85 -12.74 9.19 -3.96
N LEU A 86 -11.75 8.38 -4.32
CA LEU A 86 -10.40 8.86 -4.64
C LEU A 86 -10.33 9.43 -6.05
N LEU A 87 -11.08 8.88 -7.01
CA LEU A 87 -11.21 9.41 -8.37
C LEU A 87 -11.84 10.80 -8.36
N LYS A 88 -12.98 10.95 -7.70
CA LYS A 88 -13.67 12.23 -7.54
C LYS A 88 -12.78 13.31 -6.90
N ASN A 89 -11.92 12.92 -5.97
CA ASN A 89 -10.98 13.81 -5.30
C ASN A 89 -9.67 14.02 -6.09
N LYS A 90 -9.54 13.47 -7.31
CA LYS A 90 -8.37 13.56 -8.19
C LYS A 90 -7.05 13.11 -7.51
N GLN A 91 -7.14 12.09 -6.66
CA GLN A 91 -5.98 11.49 -5.98
C GLN A 91 -5.35 10.37 -6.81
N ILE A 92 -6.08 9.78 -7.76
CA ILE A 92 -5.59 8.71 -8.63
C ILE A 92 -5.11 9.32 -9.94
N LYS A 93 -3.83 9.12 -10.25
CA LYS A 93 -3.22 9.48 -11.53
C LYS A 93 -3.37 8.38 -12.57
N ARG A 94 -3.34 7.13 -12.13
CA ARG A 94 -3.41 5.96 -13.01
C ARG A 94 -4.24 4.86 -12.38
N MET A 95 -5.22 4.38 -13.13
CA MET A 95 -6.01 3.22 -12.76
C MET A 95 -5.67 2.05 -13.67
N ILE A 96 -5.47 0.86 -13.11
CA ILE A 96 -5.30 -0.41 -13.81
C ILE A 96 -6.41 -1.33 -13.31
N ALA A 97 -7.39 -1.61 -14.15
CA ALA A 97 -8.56 -2.39 -13.78
C ALA A 97 -9.01 -3.29 -14.93
N SER A 98 -9.68 -4.38 -14.59
CA SER A 98 -10.30 -5.27 -15.59
C SER A 98 -11.62 -4.71 -16.12
N TYR A 99 -12.28 -3.84 -15.35
CA TYR A 99 -13.56 -3.25 -15.67
C TYR A 99 -13.66 -1.82 -15.13
N VAL A 100 -14.14 -0.90 -15.94
CA VAL A 100 -14.21 0.53 -15.63
C VAL A 100 -15.62 1.12 -15.74
N GLY A 101 -16.61 0.34 -16.08
CA GLY A 101 -18.00 0.78 -16.19
C GLY A 101 -18.60 1.23 -14.85
N GLU A 102 -19.75 1.92 -14.93
CA GLU A 102 -20.53 2.43 -13.79
C GLU A 102 -19.86 3.58 -13.00
N ASN A 103 -18.79 4.18 -13.54
CA ASN A 103 -18.14 5.32 -12.92
C ASN A 103 -17.97 6.45 -13.94
N LYS A 104 -18.86 7.43 -13.91
CA LYS A 104 -18.86 8.56 -14.84
C LYS A 104 -17.66 9.50 -14.66
N ASP A 105 -17.11 9.58 -13.45
CA ASP A 105 -15.91 10.38 -13.19
C ASP A 105 -14.67 9.77 -13.87
N PHE A 106 -14.70 8.48 -14.18
CA PHE A 106 -13.63 7.80 -14.90
C PHE A 106 -13.80 7.85 -16.42
N GLU A 107 -15.02 7.95 -16.92
CA GLU A 107 -15.33 7.99 -18.34
C GLU A 107 -15.01 9.34 -19.01
N GLN A 108 -14.73 10.38 -18.23
CA GLN A 108 -14.32 11.72 -18.68
C GLN A 108 -12.80 11.83 -18.87
#